data_d377f1daa66d7218cb54abe25f15e8cd
#
_entry.id   d377f1daa66d7218cb54abe25f15e8cd
#
_cell.length_a   1.000
_cell.length_b   1.000
_cell.length_c   1.000
_cell.angle_alpha   90.00
_cell.angle_beta   90.00
_cell.angle_gamma   90.00
#
_symmetry.space_group_name_H-M   'P 1'
#
loop_
_entity.id
_entity.type
_entity.pdbx_description
1 polymer ?
#
loop_
_entity_poly.entity_id
_entity_poly.type
_entity_poly.pdbx_seq_one_letter_code
_entity_poly.pdbx_strand_id
1 'polypeptide(L)'
;EKSAPSRVVSVSSCDAFVPEGIFPIAPFGTGVNLTDIYADSRSRYEPGREYGRSKLANVLFASALAKRVAGKRIYANSCHPGAVRTNLGRHVQAEASGMVDSFFQNFEDFALMTPNQGALTQLYLATSPEIEEKEIRGQYFYPQARRIQPPKFA
;
A
#
# COMPACT_ATOMS: atom_id res chain seq x y z
N GLU A 1 -16.48 29.96 -10.92
CA GLU A 1 -15.37 29.76 -9.92
C GLU A 1 -14.75 28.40 -10.17
N LYS A 2 -13.46 28.37 -10.47
CA LYS A 2 -12.75 27.09 -10.57
C LYS A 2 -12.59 26.53 -9.15
N SER A 3 -13.23 25.41 -8.85
CA SER A 3 -13.05 24.72 -7.57
C SER A 3 -11.57 24.42 -7.31
N ALA A 4 -11.15 24.47 -6.06
CA ALA A 4 -9.81 24.06 -5.66
C ALA A 4 -9.55 22.60 -6.09
N PRO A 5 -8.31 22.25 -6.44
CA PRO A 5 -7.97 20.86 -6.77
C PRO A 5 -8.17 19.95 -5.57
N SER A 6 -8.67 18.76 -5.83
CA SER A 6 -8.87 17.73 -4.80
C SER A 6 -7.83 16.63 -4.95
N ARG A 7 -7.35 16.12 -3.82
CA ARG A 7 -6.39 15.02 -3.76
C ARG A 7 -7.01 13.80 -3.09
N VAL A 8 -6.80 12.64 -3.69
CA VAL A 8 -7.15 11.35 -3.08
C VAL A 8 -5.88 10.52 -3.00
N VAL A 9 -5.45 10.25 -1.78
CA VAL A 9 -4.25 9.47 -1.50
C VAL A 9 -4.66 8.16 -0.84
N SER A 10 -4.50 7.05 -1.58
CA SER A 10 -4.85 5.72 -1.12
C SER A 10 -3.60 5.01 -0.59
N VAL A 11 -3.53 4.83 0.72
CA VAL A 11 -2.36 4.20 1.35
C VAL A 11 -2.41 2.69 1.20
N SER A 12 -1.49 2.17 0.40
CA SER A 12 -1.31 0.74 0.11
C SER A 12 -0.07 0.18 0.82
N SER A 13 0.46 -0.92 0.33
CA SER A 13 1.69 -1.57 0.80
C SER A 13 2.41 -2.21 -0.39
N CYS A 14 3.71 -2.50 -0.25
CA CYS A 14 4.42 -3.38 -1.19
C CYS A 14 3.80 -4.78 -1.25
N ASP A 15 3.15 -5.22 -0.17
CA ASP A 15 2.46 -6.51 -0.07
C ASP A 15 1.32 -6.67 -1.08
N ALA A 16 0.83 -5.56 -1.64
CA ALA A 16 -0.10 -5.57 -2.76
C ALA A 16 0.44 -6.31 -4.01
N PHE A 17 1.77 -6.46 -4.13
CA PHE A 17 2.44 -6.97 -5.33
C PHE A 17 3.38 -8.14 -5.08
N VAL A 18 3.47 -8.63 -3.84
CA VAL A 18 4.36 -9.74 -3.51
C VAL A 18 3.72 -11.06 -3.95
N PRO A 19 4.39 -11.86 -4.81
CA PRO A 19 3.91 -13.19 -5.16
C PRO A 19 3.87 -14.15 -3.96
N GLU A 20 2.98 -15.12 -4.02
CA GLU A 20 2.94 -16.19 -3.00
C GLU A 20 4.32 -16.87 -2.89
N GLY A 21 4.78 -17.03 -1.65
CA GLY A 21 6.00 -17.83 -1.35
C GLY A 21 7.33 -17.08 -1.35
N ILE A 22 7.38 -15.76 -1.61
CA ILE A 22 8.65 -15.00 -1.55
C ILE A 22 9.08 -14.71 -0.11
N PHE A 23 8.15 -14.58 0.83
CA PHE A 23 8.46 -14.44 2.25
C PHE A 23 7.92 -15.63 3.06
N PRO A 24 8.74 -16.24 3.92
CA PRO A 24 8.29 -17.37 4.76
C PRO A 24 7.22 -16.97 5.79
N ILE A 25 6.93 -15.68 5.94
CA ILE A 25 6.06 -15.15 7.00
C ILE A 25 4.67 -14.79 6.49
N ALA A 26 4.49 -14.63 5.17
CA ALA A 26 3.16 -14.38 4.61
C ALA A 26 3.08 -14.89 3.15
N PRO A 27 2.23 -15.86 2.86
CA PRO A 27 1.88 -16.20 1.49
C PRO A 27 0.98 -15.09 0.95
N PHE A 28 1.59 -14.08 0.33
CA PHE A 28 0.84 -13.00 -0.32
C PHE A 28 0.37 -13.47 -1.68
N GLY A 29 -0.94 -13.63 -1.84
CA GLY A 29 -1.53 -14.03 -3.11
C GLY A 29 -1.56 -12.88 -4.12
N THR A 30 -1.08 -13.16 -5.31
CA THR A 30 -1.25 -12.27 -6.45
C THR A 30 -2.68 -12.38 -6.98
N GLY A 31 -3.43 -11.30 -6.87
CA GLY A 31 -4.72 -11.18 -7.50
C GLY A 31 -5.91 -11.05 -6.55
N VAL A 32 -6.94 -10.35 -7.01
CA VAL A 32 -8.22 -10.26 -6.32
C VAL A 32 -9.11 -11.39 -6.83
N ASN A 33 -9.35 -12.40 -6.01
CA ASN A 33 -10.40 -13.37 -6.31
C ASN A 33 -11.76 -12.70 -6.05
N LEU A 34 -12.41 -12.28 -7.11
CA LEU A 34 -13.70 -11.60 -7.04
C LEU A 34 -14.85 -12.53 -6.58
N THR A 35 -14.65 -13.84 -6.67
CA THR A 35 -15.68 -14.82 -6.24
C THR A 35 -15.64 -15.06 -4.73
N ASP A 36 -14.58 -14.64 -4.04
CA ASP A 36 -14.38 -14.82 -2.60
C ASP A 36 -13.98 -13.51 -1.91
N ILE A 37 -14.65 -12.42 -2.28
CA ILE A 37 -14.36 -11.08 -1.70
C ILE A 37 -14.64 -11.05 -0.20
N TYR A 38 -15.59 -11.83 0.28
CA TYR A 38 -16.02 -11.83 1.67
C TYR A 38 -15.33 -12.89 2.54
N ALA A 39 -14.45 -13.73 1.96
CA ALA A 39 -13.74 -14.79 2.68
C ALA A 39 -14.64 -15.56 3.65
N ASP A 40 -15.83 -15.97 3.17
CA ASP A 40 -16.94 -16.47 4.01
C ASP A 40 -16.63 -17.82 4.68
N SER A 41 -15.53 -18.46 4.31
CA SER A 41 -15.04 -19.66 5.00
C SER A 41 -13.90 -19.30 5.95
N ARG A 42 -14.17 -19.21 7.24
CA ARG A 42 -13.17 -19.02 8.31
C ARG A 42 -12.00 -20.02 8.24
N SER A 43 -12.20 -21.16 7.60
CA SER A 43 -11.19 -22.20 7.37
C SER A 43 -10.13 -21.84 6.35
N ARG A 44 -10.28 -20.73 5.58
CA ARG A 44 -9.33 -20.25 4.57
C ARG A 44 -8.82 -18.84 4.84
N TYR A 45 -9.10 -18.31 6.02
CA TYR A 45 -8.65 -16.97 6.38
C TYR A 45 -7.16 -16.98 6.69
N GLU A 46 -6.40 -16.29 5.83
CA GLU A 46 -4.97 -16.08 5.99
C GLU A 46 -4.72 -14.57 6.14
N PRO A 47 -4.41 -14.09 7.35
CA PRO A 47 -4.29 -12.64 7.63
C PRO A 47 -3.40 -11.89 6.67
N GLY A 48 -2.23 -12.43 6.33
CA GLY A 48 -1.28 -11.81 5.39
C GLY A 48 -1.85 -11.69 3.98
N ARG A 49 -2.50 -12.75 3.50
CA ARG A 49 -3.15 -12.77 2.19
C ARG A 49 -4.28 -11.74 2.10
N GLU A 50 -5.13 -11.68 3.09
CA GLU A 50 -6.23 -10.71 3.13
C GLU A 50 -5.72 -9.28 3.26
N TYR A 51 -4.64 -9.07 4.00
CA TYR A 51 -3.95 -7.79 4.04
C TYR A 51 -3.44 -7.39 2.64
N GLY A 52 -2.68 -8.24 1.95
CA GLY A 52 -2.19 -8.00 0.59
C GLY A 52 -3.33 -7.69 -0.38
N ARG A 53 -4.44 -8.46 -0.34
CA ARG A 53 -5.65 -8.22 -1.14
C ARG A 53 -6.25 -6.85 -0.87
N SER A 54 -6.40 -6.46 0.38
CA SER A 54 -6.92 -5.14 0.76
C SER A 54 -6.04 -4.01 0.23
N LYS A 55 -4.72 -4.20 0.25
CA LYS A 55 -3.76 -3.21 -0.24
C LYS A 55 -3.71 -3.14 -1.77
N LEU A 56 -3.90 -4.26 -2.45
CA LEU A 56 -4.10 -4.27 -3.90
C LEU A 56 -5.39 -3.55 -4.30
N ALA A 57 -6.48 -3.78 -3.56
CA ALA A 57 -7.74 -3.07 -3.79
C ALA A 57 -7.57 -1.55 -3.70
N ASN A 58 -6.74 -1.05 -2.78
CA ASN A 58 -6.41 0.38 -2.66
C ASN A 58 -5.69 0.94 -3.90
N VAL A 59 -4.78 0.16 -4.52
CA VAL A 59 -4.12 0.55 -5.77
C VAL A 59 -5.10 0.59 -6.93
N LEU A 60 -5.90 -0.46 -7.07
CA LEU A 60 -6.90 -0.57 -8.13
C LEU A 60 -7.97 0.53 -8.00
N PHE A 61 -8.42 0.83 -6.78
CA PHE A 61 -9.35 1.92 -6.49
C PHE A 61 -8.79 3.26 -6.97
N ALA A 62 -7.56 3.61 -6.59
CA ALA A 62 -6.96 4.89 -6.99
C ALA A 62 -6.82 4.99 -8.52
N SER A 63 -6.43 3.91 -9.19
CA SER A 63 -6.32 3.84 -10.65
C SER A 63 -7.69 3.98 -11.33
N ALA A 64 -8.70 3.25 -10.86
CA ALA A 64 -10.05 3.31 -11.40
C ALA A 64 -10.70 4.69 -11.17
N LEU A 65 -10.52 5.26 -9.98
CA LEU A 65 -11.01 6.60 -9.66
C LEU A 65 -10.37 7.65 -10.58
N ALA A 66 -9.05 7.58 -10.76
CA ALA A 66 -8.35 8.52 -11.65
C ALA A 66 -8.91 8.52 -13.07
N LYS A 67 -9.24 7.34 -13.62
CA LYS A 67 -9.89 7.19 -14.92
C LYS A 67 -11.30 7.78 -14.93
N ARG A 68 -12.08 7.52 -13.87
CA ARG A 68 -13.47 7.95 -13.76
C ARG A 68 -13.63 9.46 -13.63
N VAL A 69 -12.64 10.12 -13.04
CA VAL A 69 -12.62 11.58 -12.85
C VAL A 69 -11.69 12.29 -13.83
N ALA A 70 -11.35 11.65 -14.94
CA ALA A 70 -10.56 12.26 -16.00
C ALA A 70 -11.21 13.57 -16.47
N GLY A 71 -10.40 14.61 -16.67
CA GLY A 71 -10.87 15.95 -17.03
C GLY A 71 -11.37 16.81 -15.86
N LYS A 72 -11.52 16.24 -14.65
CA LYS A 72 -11.81 17.02 -13.43
C LYS A 72 -10.50 17.34 -12.69
N ARG A 73 -10.51 18.39 -11.87
CA ARG A 73 -9.37 18.74 -11.01
C ARG A 73 -9.31 17.85 -9.74
N ILE A 74 -9.35 16.53 -9.95
CA ILE A 74 -9.29 15.50 -8.91
C ILE A 74 -8.14 14.56 -9.25
N TYR A 75 -7.16 14.44 -8.35
CA TYR A 75 -5.93 13.70 -8.55
C TYR A 75 -5.86 12.54 -7.56
N ALA A 76 -6.23 11.36 -8.02
CA ALA A 76 -6.21 10.13 -7.24
C ALA A 76 -4.94 9.33 -7.51
N ASN A 77 -4.18 9.03 -6.47
CA ASN A 77 -2.95 8.24 -6.52
C ASN A 77 -2.86 7.31 -5.32
N SER A 78 -2.01 6.31 -5.41
CA SER A 78 -1.76 5.38 -4.31
C SER A 78 -0.28 5.32 -3.94
N CYS A 79 0.04 4.91 -2.72
CA CYS A 79 1.41 4.82 -2.26
C CYS A 79 1.65 3.72 -1.23
N HIS A 80 2.89 3.24 -1.18
CA HIS A 80 3.46 2.48 -0.08
C HIS A 80 4.29 3.42 0.80
N PRO A 81 4.00 3.51 2.10
CA PRO A 81 4.71 4.43 3.02
C PRO A 81 6.14 3.99 3.35
N GLY A 82 6.50 2.74 3.04
CA GLY A 82 7.71 2.09 3.52
C GLY A 82 7.45 1.19 4.73
N ALA A 83 8.48 0.51 5.17
CA ALA A 83 8.48 -0.17 6.46
C ALA A 83 8.66 0.87 7.56
N VAL A 84 7.58 1.23 8.24
CA VAL A 84 7.56 2.32 9.22
C VAL A 84 7.40 1.75 10.62
N ARG A 85 8.23 2.22 11.55
CA ARG A 85 8.12 1.86 12.97
C ARG A 85 6.80 2.36 13.54
N THR A 86 5.83 1.45 13.64
CA THR A 86 4.49 1.70 14.17
C THR A 86 4.02 0.50 14.98
N ASN A 87 2.90 0.64 15.68
CA ASN A 87 2.27 -0.48 16.40
C ASN A 87 1.56 -1.50 15.48
N LEU A 88 1.71 -1.40 14.16
CA LEU A 88 1.05 -2.31 13.22
C LEU A 88 1.50 -3.78 13.42
N GLY A 89 2.78 -3.99 13.72
CA GLY A 89 3.36 -5.32 13.88
C GLY A 89 3.04 -6.04 15.19
N ARG A 90 2.47 -5.36 16.20
CA ARG A 90 2.29 -5.95 17.54
C ARG A 90 1.41 -7.21 17.57
N HIS A 91 0.47 -7.35 16.64
CA HIS A 91 -0.37 -8.55 16.55
C HIS A 91 0.33 -9.71 15.85
N VAL A 92 1.25 -9.39 14.92
CA VAL A 92 2.08 -10.41 14.23
C VAL A 92 3.14 -10.95 15.18
N GLN A 93 3.73 -10.08 16.01
CA GLN A 93 4.72 -10.47 17.04
C GLN A 93 4.11 -11.38 18.12
N ALA A 94 2.85 -11.20 18.49
CA ALA A 94 2.18 -12.01 19.51
C ALA A 94 1.99 -13.49 19.09
N GLU A 95 2.02 -13.79 17.79
CA GLU A 95 1.86 -15.16 17.25
C GLU A 95 3.19 -15.80 16.82
N ALA A 96 4.30 -15.04 16.78
CA ALA A 96 5.61 -15.52 16.35
C ALA A 96 6.39 -16.10 17.53
N SER A 97 7.01 -17.27 17.36
CA SER A 97 7.87 -17.88 18.38
C SER A 97 9.23 -17.17 18.48
N GLY A 98 9.76 -16.99 19.68
CA GLY A 98 10.88 -16.14 20.10
C GLY A 98 12.16 -16.03 19.23
N MET A 99 12.41 -16.94 18.29
CA MET A 99 13.56 -16.83 17.37
C MET A 99 13.29 -15.83 16.22
N VAL A 100 12.03 -15.69 15.83
CA VAL A 100 11.55 -14.74 14.83
C VAL A 100 11.54 -13.34 15.44
N ASP A 101 11.17 -13.20 16.72
CA ASP A 101 11.16 -11.92 17.43
C ASP A 101 12.55 -11.28 17.51
N SER A 102 13.58 -12.07 17.81
CA SER A 102 14.97 -11.55 17.90
C SER A 102 15.51 -11.07 16.56
N PHE A 103 15.14 -11.75 15.45
CA PHE A 103 15.52 -11.34 14.11
C PHE A 103 14.79 -10.04 13.70
N PHE A 104 13.50 -9.94 14.00
CA PHE A 104 12.73 -8.75 13.71
C PHE A 104 13.17 -7.54 14.55
N GLN A 105 13.44 -7.70 15.85
CA GLN A 105 13.92 -6.61 16.70
C GLN A 105 15.25 -6.02 16.21
N ASN A 106 16.20 -6.87 15.81
CA ASN A 106 17.47 -6.39 15.26
C ASN A 106 17.32 -5.75 13.87
N PHE A 107 16.36 -6.22 13.06
CA PHE A 107 16.05 -5.64 11.74
C PHE A 107 15.27 -4.34 11.86
N GLU A 108 14.39 -4.21 12.86
CA GLU A 108 13.61 -3.00 13.13
C GLU A 108 14.49 -1.78 13.37
N ASP A 109 15.57 -1.92 14.10
CA ASP A 109 16.46 -0.81 14.44
C ASP A 109 17.28 -0.30 13.24
N PHE A 110 17.53 -1.14 12.25
CA PHE A 110 18.37 -0.79 11.10
C PHE A 110 17.57 -0.40 9.84
N ALA A 111 16.39 -0.98 9.64
CA ALA A 111 15.68 -0.88 8.36
C ALA A 111 14.36 -0.11 8.40
N LEU A 112 13.83 0.21 9.60
CA LEU A 112 12.53 0.88 9.69
C LEU A 112 12.66 2.40 9.61
N MET A 113 11.80 2.98 8.78
CA MET A 113 11.63 4.42 8.69
C MET A 113 10.92 4.96 9.94
N THR A 114 11.25 6.18 10.33
CA THR A 114 10.47 6.90 11.34
C THR A 114 9.07 7.24 10.79
N PRO A 115 8.06 7.47 11.65
CA PRO A 115 6.74 7.91 11.20
C PRO A 115 6.78 9.15 10.31
N ASN A 116 7.66 10.12 10.62
CA ASN A 116 7.83 11.33 9.81
C ASN A 116 8.35 11.00 8.40
N GLN A 117 9.31 10.11 8.28
CA GLN A 117 9.81 9.65 6.98
C GLN A 117 8.73 8.88 6.20
N GLY A 118 7.96 8.02 6.88
CA GLY A 118 6.85 7.29 6.29
C GLY A 118 5.72 8.20 5.78
N ALA A 119 5.54 9.37 6.36
CA ALA A 119 4.52 10.34 5.95
C ALA A 119 4.89 11.13 4.67
N LEU A 120 6.16 11.20 4.30
CA LEU A 120 6.63 12.10 3.22
C LEU A 120 5.93 11.85 1.88
N THR A 121 5.72 10.59 1.50
CA THR A 121 5.08 10.25 0.23
C THR A 121 3.61 10.66 0.21
N GLN A 122 2.89 10.42 1.30
CA GLN A 122 1.49 10.84 1.43
C GLN A 122 1.37 12.37 1.38
N LEU A 123 2.25 13.07 2.09
CA LEU A 123 2.28 14.55 2.08
C LEU A 123 2.61 15.07 0.68
N TYR A 124 3.61 14.53 -0.01
CA TYR A 124 3.90 14.88 -1.39
C TYR A 124 2.67 14.75 -2.29
N LEU A 125 1.98 13.61 -2.25
CA LEU A 125 0.80 13.36 -3.05
C LEU A 125 -0.38 14.28 -2.69
N ALA A 126 -0.48 14.67 -1.42
CA ALA A 126 -1.55 15.50 -0.93
C ALA A 126 -1.34 17.00 -1.21
N THR A 127 -0.09 17.47 -1.21
CA THR A 127 0.20 18.91 -1.16
C THR A 127 1.11 19.44 -2.26
N SER A 128 1.90 18.59 -2.95
CA SER A 128 2.82 19.07 -3.97
C SER A 128 2.09 19.67 -5.18
N PRO A 129 2.45 20.89 -5.62
CA PRO A 129 1.91 21.48 -6.84
C PRO A 129 2.26 20.65 -8.09
N GLU A 130 3.36 19.91 -8.06
CA GLU A 130 3.81 19.04 -9.14
C GLU A 130 2.74 18.02 -9.58
N ILE A 131 1.88 17.57 -8.65
CA ILE A 131 0.79 16.64 -8.94
C ILE A 131 -0.19 17.24 -9.96
N GLU A 132 -0.46 18.54 -9.88
CA GLU A 132 -1.30 19.24 -10.84
C GLU A 132 -0.55 19.61 -12.10
N GLU A 133 0.63 20.19 -11.96
CA GLU A 133 1.44 20.68 -13.08
C GLU A 133 1.77 19.56 -14.07
N LYS A 134 2.02 18.34 -13.56
CA LYS A 134 2.34 17.15 -14.35
C LYS A 134 1.17 16.21 -14.55
N GLU A 135 -0.04 16.60 -14.16
CA GLU A 135 -1.27 15.78 -14.29
C GLU A 135 -1.08 14.34 -13.76
N ILE A 136 -0.46 14.20 -12.59
CA ILE A 136 -0.14 12.91 -11.99
C ILE A 136 -1.41 12.25 -11.43
N ARG A 137 -1.89 11.20 -12.12
CA ARG A 137 -3.13 10.50 -11.82
C ARG A 137 -2.98 8.99 -11.95
N GLY A 138 -3.61 8.24 -11.06
CA GLY A 138 -3.65 6.77 -11.11
C GLY A 138 -2.28 6.11 -10.96
N GLN A 139 -1.31 6.82 -10.39
CA GLN A 139 0.04 6.34 -10.23
C GLN A 139 0.25 5.72 -8.85
N TYR A 140 1.28 4.85 -8.77
CA TYR A 140 1.71 4.24 -7.53
C TYR A 140 3.11 4.69 -7.14
N PHE A 141 3.27 5.01 -5.86
CA PHE A 141 4.52 5.57 -5.34
C PHE A 141 5.10 4.74 -4.20
N TYR A 142 6.40 4.58 -4.22
CA TYR A 142 7.22 4.06 -3.13
C TYR A 142 7.71 5.19 -2.21
N PRO A 143 8.33 4.86 -1.07
CA PRO A 143 8.88 5.85 -0.15
C PRO A 143 9.72 6.92 -0.85
N GLN A 144 9.70 8.13 -0.29
CA GLN A 144 10.37 9.33 -0.82
C GLN A 144 9.83 9.77 -2.21
N ALA A 145 8.52 9.61 -2.41
CA ALA A 145 7.82 10.02 -3.63
C ALA A 145 8.38 9.39 -4.93
N ARG A 146 9.01 8.23 -4.86
CA ARG A 146 9.53 7.52 -6.00
C ARG A 146 8.40 6.80 -6.75
N ARG A 147 8.06 7.29 -7.95
CA ARG A 147 7.05 6.66 -8.80
C ARG A 147 7.55 5.34 -9.35
N ILE A 148 6.74 4.31 -9.27
CA ILE A 148 6.98 3.02 -9.89
C ILE A 148 5.80 2.58 -10.76
N GLN A 149 6.07 1.70 -11.72
CA GLN A 149 5.01 1.03 -12.46
C GLN A 149 4.64 -0.24 -11.70
N PRO A 150 3.37 -0.41 -11.29
CA PRO A 150 2.92 -1.69 -10.75
C PRO A 150 3.15 -2.81 -11.76
N PRO A 151 3.35 -4.05 -11.30
CA PRO A 151 3.34 -5.22 -12.19
C PRO A 151 2.05 -5.22 -13.01
N LYS A 152 2.16 -5.63 -14.28
CA LYS A 152 0.97 -5.84 -15.10
C LYS A 152 0.27 -7.09 -14.55
N PHE A 153 -0.91 -6.89 -14.02
CA PHE A 153 -1.81 -8.00 -13.73
C PHE A 153 -2.40 -8.46 -15.06
N ALA A 154 -2.16 -9.71 -15.40
CA ALA A 154 -2.72 -10.34 -16.60
C ALA A 154 -4.24 -10.50 -16.45
#